data_a1eb647dd5d34b873c13ff4c17271c01
#
_entry.id   a1eb647dd5d34b873c13ff4c17271c01
#
_cell.length_a   1.000
_cell.length_b   1.000
_cell.length_c   1.000
_cell.angle_alpha   90.00
_cell.angle_beta   90.00
_cell.angle_gamma   90.00
#
_symmetry.space_group_name_H-M   'P 1'
#
loop_
_entity.id
_entity.type
_entity.pdbx_description
1 polymer ?
#
loop_
_entity_poly.entity_id
_entity_poly.type
_entity_poly.pdbx_seq_one_letter_code
_entity_poly.pdbx_strand_id
1 'polypeptide(L)'
;LIILLGGVTVNFILGFFLYMMIMFVWGKTVVTEDNLNSGFKVSEVMQKVGFNDGDKIISVDGKELVDQFEINKMLFTRNISEVQVLSENGERKIINIPENIGTKMMESGQMLSFIPVPDLVIDSILPNMPASFAGLQKGDIISRVNGSKIYGDDDFENSKSVNADYMELEILRGGSLFDLTIPFDSSEKIVGMNIKNQMIKLTKLEYGFFDSLAVGFDYGYWTLYDYVSQFKYVFTKAGASQLGGFGTIGKIFPASWDWQRFWETTALLSIILAFMNLLPIPALDGGHVMFVLYEMLSGRKPSDKFMEYATGIGFFLLIALFLYANGMDVILSLIHI
;
A
#
# COMPACT_ATOMS: atom_id res chain seq x y z
N LEU A 1 36.51 0.37 13.02
CA LEU A 1 35.48 0.17 12.01
C LEU A 1 34.52 -0.96 12.39
N ILE A 2 35.01 -2.17 12.68
CA ILE A 2 34.19 -3.35 13.05
C ILE A 2 33.26 -3.05 14.25
N ILE A 3 33.75 -2.39 15.28
CA ILE A 3 32.99 -2.03 16.48
C ILE A 3 31.86 -1.06 16.12
N LEU A 4 32.14 -0.04 15.29
CA LEU A 4 31.16 0.94 14.86
C LEU A 4 30.07 0.33 13.98
N LEU A 5 30.42 -0.60 13.10
CA LEU A 5 29.46 -1.31 12.25
C LEU A 5 28.73 -2.44 12.98
N GLY A 6 29.19 -2.83 14.18
CA GLY A 6 28.61 -3.96 14.92
C GLY A 6 27.12 -3.78 15.20
N GLY A 7 26.70 -2.61 15.71
CA GLY A 7 25.29 -2.30 15.99
C GLY A 7 24.42 -2.31 14.72
N VAL A 8 24.93 -1.69 13.64
CA VAL A 8 24.25 -1.68 12.34
C VAL A 8 24.07 -3.10 11.80
N THR A 9 25.15 -3.90 11.84
CA THR A 9 25.14 -5.29 11.36
C THR A 9 24.15 -6.16 12.14
N VAL A 10 24.16 -6.05 13.48
CA VAL A 10 23.23 -6.80 14.33
C VAL A 10 21.77 -6.44 14.02
N ASN A 11 21.47 -5.14 13.84
CA ASN A 11 20.13 -4.70 13.50
C ASN A 11 19.67 -5.21 12.12
N PHE A 12 20.55 -5.23 11.11
CA PHE A 12 20.21 -5.85 9.82
C PHE A 12 19.94 -7.34 9.97
N ILE A 13 20.85 -8.07 10.62
CA ILE A 13 20.69 -9.51 10.83
C ILE A 13 19.38 -9.80 11.58
N LEU A 14 19.09 -9.05 12.64
CA LEU A 14 17.88 -9.20 13.44
C LEU A 14 16.63 -8.94 12.59
N GLY A 15 16.58 -7.84 11.82
CA GLY A 15 15.44 -7.50 10.98
C GLY A 15 15.14 -8.58 9.93
N PHE A 16 16.18 -9.04 9.21
CA PHE A 16 16.01 -10.12 8.24
C PHE A 16 15.61 -11.45 8.89
N PHE A 17 16.24 -11.80 10.00
CA PHE A 17 15.87 -13.01 10.76
C PHE A 17 14.40 -12.99 11.21
N LEU A 18 13.94 -11.85 11.72
CA LEU A 18 12.54 -11.69 12.12
C LEU A 18 11.58 -11.83 10.94
N TYR A 19 11.89 -11.28 9.77
CA TYR A 19 11.05 -11.48 8.58
C TYR A 19 11.01 -12.95 8.14
N MET A 20 12.14 -13.66 8.18
CA MET A 20 12.16 -15.11 7.91
C MET A 20 11.28 -15.88 8.92
N MET A 21 11.39 -15.54 10.20
CA MET A 21 10.56 -16.13 11.27
C MET A 21 9.08 -15.84 11.05
N ILE A 22 8.72 -14.60 10.69
CA ILE A 22 7.32 -14.21 10.43
C ILE A 22 6.75 -15.02 9.26
N MET A 23 7.49 -15.16 8.17
CA MET A 23 7.05 -15.95 7.01
C MET A 23 6.87 -17.43 7.36
N PHE A 24 7.69 -17.97 8.25
CA PHE A 24 7.57 -19.35 8.72
C PHE A 24 6.37 -19.56 9.65
N VAL A 25 6.15 -18.66 10.61
CA VAL A 25 5.14 -18.84 11.67
C VAL A 25 3.75 -18.45 11.20
N TRP A 26 3.63 -17.32 10.49
CA TRP A 26 2.34 -16.75 10.09
C TRP A 26 2.10 -16.77 8.59
N GLY A 27 3.14 -16.89 7.77
CA GLY A 27 3.02 -16.74 6.32
C GLY A 27 2.82 -15.29 5.90
N LYS A 28 2.31 -15.08 4.68
CA LYS A 28 1.96 -13.77 4.12
C LYS A 28 0.50 -13.76 3.71
N THR A 29 -0.23 -12.74 4.13
CA THR A 29 -1.60 -12.51 3.67
C THR A 29 -1.56 -11.53 2.50
N VAL A 30 -2.19 -11.90 1.38
CA VAL A 30 -2.17 -11.18 0.11
C VAL A 30 -3.56 -11.03 -0.48
N VAL A 31 -3.72 -10.04 -1.34
CA VAL A 31 -4.86 -9.94 -2.25
C VAL A 31 -4.40 -10.41 -3.62
N THR A 32 -4.85 -11.59 -4.05
CA THR A 32 -4.54 -12.14 -5.37
C THR A 32 -5.48 -11.57 -6.44
N GLU A 33 -5.14 -11.72 -7.72
CA GLU A 33 -6.00 -11.31 -8.85
C GLU A 33 -7.40 -11.91 -8.74
N ASP A 34 -7.50 -13.19 -8.36
CA ASP A 34 -8.78 -13.90 -8.19
C ASP A 34 -9.67 -13.32 -7.09
N ASN A 35 -9.10 -12.55 -6.16
CA ASN A 35 -9.84 -11.89 -5.08
C ASN A 35 -10.46 -10.54 -5.51
N LEU A 36 -10.14 -10.06 -6.71
CA LEU A 36 -10.58 -8.78 -7.26
C LEU A 36 -11.53 -8.97 -8.45
N ASN A 37 -12.81 -9.30 -8.21
CA ASN A 37 -13.79 -9.46 -9.31
C ASN A 37 -13.99 -8.15 -10.07
N SER A 38 -14.10 -7.03 -9.36
CA SER A 38 -14.34 -5.70 -9.91
C SER A 38 -13.07 -4.90 -10.24
N GLY A 39 -11.88 -5.46 -9.99
CA GLY A 39 -10.60 -4.78 -10.25
C GLY A 39 -10.33 -3.62 -9.30
N PHE A 40 -9.66 -2.59 -9.82
CA PHE A 40 -9.29 -1.39 -9.05
C PHE A 40 -10.09 -0.18 -9.47
N LYS A 41 -10.43 0.70 -8.53
CA LYS A 41 -10.69 2.11 -8.78
C LYS A 41 -9.35 2.84 -8.84
N VAL A 42 -9.13 3.60 -9.91
CA VAL A 42 -7.83 4.17 -10.25
C VAL A 42 -7.84 5.67 -10.04
N SER A 43 -6.78 6.21 -9.44
CA SER A 43 -6.65 7.65 -9.23
C SER A 43 -6.52 8.42 -10.54
N GLU A 44 -6.87 9.72 -10.54
CA GLU A 44 -6.71 10.59 -11.72
C GLU A 44 -5.27 10.62 -12.27
N VAL A 45 -4.26 10.50 -11.38
CA VAL A 45 -2.85 10.44 -11.79
C VAL A 45 -2.60 9.22 -12.64
N MET A 46 -3.13 8.07 -12.25
CA MET A 46 -2.97 6.81 -12.98
C MET A 46 -3.83 6.75 -14.24
N GLN A 47 -5.03 7.35 -14.22
CA GLN A 47 -5.84 7.49 -15.43
C GLN A 47 -5.11 8.28 -16.52
N LYS A 48 -4.40 9.35 -16.16
CA LYS A 48 -3.56 10.13 -17.10
C LYS A 48 -2.37 9.35 -17.65
N VAL A 49 -1.92 8.31 -16.96
CA VAL A 49 -0.87 7.38 -17.43
C VAL A 49 -1.45 6.34 -18.40
N GLY A 50 -2.76 6.07 -18.29
CA GLY A 50 -3.48 5.17 -19.20
C GLY A 50 -4.12 3.95 -18.53
N PHE A 51 -4.17 3.92 -17.21
CA PHE A 51 -4.97 2.95 -16.46
C PHE A 51 -6.45 3.36 -16.46
N ASN A 52 -7.34 2.40 -16.34
CA ASN A 52 -8.77 2.61 -16.24
C ASN A 52 -9.32 1.92 -14.99
N ASP A 53 -10.47 2.42 -14.52
CA ASP A 53 -11.21 1.72 -13.47
C ASP A 53 -11.57 0.32 -13.96
N GLY A 54 -11.45 -0.67 -13.06
CA GLY A 54 -11.68 -2.07 -13.38
C GLY A 54 -10.44 -2.83 -13.88
N ASP A 55 -9.35 -2.16 -14.22
CA ASP A 55 -8.10 -2.84 -14.61
C ASP A 55 -7.60 -3.72 -13.44
N LYS A 56 -7.11 -4.93 -13.78
CA LYS A 56 -6.42 -5.85 -12.88
C LYS A 56 -4.95 -5.92 -13.26
N ILE A 57 -4.07 -5.91 -12.29
CA ILE A 57 -2.62 -5.97 -12.54
C ILE A 57 -2.21 -7.42 -12.76
N ILE A 58 -1.60 -7.72 -13.90
CA ILE A 58 -1.08 -9.05 -14.24
C ILE A 58 0.38 -9.16 -13.87
N SER A 59 1.19 -8.20 -14.33
CA SER A 59 2.62 -8.21 -14.08
C SER A 59 3.20 -6.79 -14.02
N VAL A 60 4.33 -6.67 -13.34
CA VAL A 60 5.13 -5.44 -13.22
C VAL A 60 6.54 -5.77 -13.72
N ASP A 61 7.04 -5.05 -14.73
CA ASP A 61 8.32 -5.31 -15.41
C ASP A 61 8.49 -6.82 -15.77
N GLY A 62 7.43 -7.41 -16.32
CA GLY A 62 7.39 -8.80 -16.76
C GLY A 62 7.30 -9.84 -15.62
N LYS A 63 7.26 -9.45 -14.36
CA LYS A 63 7.08 -10.35 -13.20
C LYS A 63 5.64 -10.32 -12.71
N GLU A 64 5.06 -11.50 -12.51
CA GLU A 64 3.71 -11.63 -11.95
C GLU A 64 3.61 -10.94 -10.58
N LEU A 65 2.52 -10.19 -10.37
CA LEU A 65 2.23 -9.50 -9.11
C LEU A 65 1.31 -10.39 -8.25
N VAL A 66 1.89 -11.11 -7.30
CA VAL A 66 1.15 -12.00 -6.41
C VAL A 66 0.25 -11.24 -5.44
N ASP A 67 0.75 -10.14 -4.87
CA ASP A 67 -0.01 -9.28 -3.97
C ASP A 67 -0.40 -7.99 -4.67
N GLN A 68 -1.67 -7.92 -5.06
CA GLN A 68 -2.20 -6.79 -5.83
C GLN A 68 -2.09 -5.45 -5.10
N PHE A 69 -2.07 -5.44 -3.76
CA PHE A 69 -1.89 -4.21 -2.98
C PHE A 69 -0.49 -3.62 -3.08
N GLU A 70 0.51 -4.43 -3.41
CA GLU A 70 1.90 -3.93 -3.52
C GLU A 70 2.09 -2.94 -4.65
N ILE A 71 1.22 -2.90 -5.66
CA ILE A 71 1.35 -1.99 -6.80
C ILE A 71 1.51 -0.52 -6.38
N ASN A 72 0.74 -0.06 -5.38
CA ASN A 72 0.83 1.31 -4.89
C ASN A 72 2.23 1.63 -4.34
N LYS A 73 2.76 0.74 -3.51
CA LYS A 73 4.09 0.88 -2.93
C LYS A 73 5.18 0.80 -4.00
N MET A 74 5.06 -0.16 -4.92
CA MET A 74 6.03 -0.35 -6.00
C MET A 74 6.13 0.88 -6.90
N LEU A 75 5.01 1.44 -7.37
CA LEU A 75 4.99 2.64 -8.19
C LEU A 75 5.53 3.87 -7.46
N PHE A 76 5.36 3.92 -6.14
CA PHE A 76 5.87 5.03 -5.34
C PHE A 76 7.37 4.94 -5.05
N THR A 77 7.89 3.74 -4.77
CA THR A 77 9.26 3.57 -4.25
C THR A 77 10.25 3.04 -5.28
N ARG A 78 9.78 2.28 -6.29
CA ARG A 78 10.63 1.54 -7.21
C ARG A 78 10.62 2.18 -8.61
N ASN A 79 11.67 1.94 -9.38
CA ASN A 79 11.73 2.35 -10.78
C ASN A 79 11.06 1.26 -11.63
N ILE A 80 9.76 1.42 -11.86
CA ILE A 80 8.96 0.54 -12.69
C ILE A 80 8.91 1.12 -14.10
N SER A 81 9.15 0.30 -15.12
CA SER A 81 9.11 0.70 -16.52
C SER A 81 7.77 0.43 -17.18
N GLU A 82 7.16 -0.71 -16.85
CA GLU A 82 5.90 -1.12 -17.46
C GLU A 82 5.03 -1.93 -16.49
N VAL A 83 3.73 -1.82 -16.68
CA VAL A 83 2.73 -2.64 -15.98
C VAL A 83 1.81 -3.26 -17.01
N GLN A 84 1.67 -4.58 -16.98
CA GLN A 84 0.67 -5.29 -17.77
C GLN A 84 -0.61 -5.40 -16.98
N VAL A 85 -1.71 -5.00 -17.60
CA VAL A 85 -3.06 -5.07 -17.02
C VAL A 85 -3.97 -5.94 -17.88
N LEU A 86 -4.97 -6.53 -17.22
CA LEU A 86 -6.14 -7.11 -17.84
C LEU A 86 -7.27 -6.07 -17.70
N SER A 87 -7.65 -5.49 -18.82
CA SER A 87 -8.78 -4.55 -18.86
C SER A 87 -10.11 -5.27 -18.68
N GLU A 88 -11.14 -4.52 -18.35
CA GLU A 88 -12.49 -5.06 -18.14
C GLU A 88 -13.04 -5.86 -19.34
N ASN A 89 -12.69 -5.45 -20.57
CA ASN A 89 -13.07 -6.13 -21.80
C ASN A 89 -12.29 -7.43 -22.08
N GLY A 90 -11.40 -7.85 -21.16
CA GLY A 90 -10.57 -9.03 -21.29
C GLY A 90 -9.29 -8.82 -22.13
N GLU A 91 -9.00 -7.62 -22.58
CA GLU A 91 -7.79 -7.30 -23.30
C GLU A 91 -6.59 -7.13 -22.35
N ARG A 92 -5.45 -7.68 -22.74
CA ARG A 92 -4.17 -7.43 -22.07
C ARG A 92 -3.52 -6.20 -22.67
N LYS A 93 -3.19 -5.24 -21.83
CA LYS A 93 -2.57 -3.97 -22.21
C LYS A 93 -1.27 -3.77 -21.42
N ILE A 94 -0.24 -3.28 -22.09
CA ILE A 94 1.00 -2.84 -21.44
C ILE A 94 0.96 -1.32 -21.31
N ILE A 95 1.16 -0.83 -20.11
CA ILE A 95 1.16 0.59 -19.78
C ILE A 95 2.58 0.97 -19.36
N ASN A 96 3.19 1.89 -20.12
CA ASN A 96 4.51 2.43 -19.78
C ASN A 96 4.41 3.42 -18.64
N ILE A 97 5.26 3.28 -17.64
CA ILE A 97 5.24 4.09 -16.43
C ILE A 97 6.26 5.21 -16.53
N PRO A 98 5.85 6.48 -16.34
CA PRO A 98 6.78 7.59 -16.29
C PRO A 98 7.74 7.49 -15.10
N GLU A 99 9.03 7.81 -15.30
CA GLU A 99 10.06 7.78 -14.25
C GLU A 99 9.70 8.60 -13.00
N ASN A 100 8.93 9.68 -13.18
CA ASN A 100 8.53 10.58 -12.09
C ASN A 100 7.18 10.23 -11.48
N ILE A 101 6.66 9.03 -11.69
CA ILE A 101 5.31 8.64 -11.23
C ILE A 101 5.15 8.78 -9.71
N GLY A 102 6.12 8.32 -8.92
CA GLY A 102 6.10 8.44 -7.47
C GLY A 102 6.04 9.89 -6.99
N THR A 103 6.74 10.80 -7.68
CA THR A 103 6.65 12.25 -7.39
C THR A 103 5.26 12.79 -7.69
N LYS A 104 4.65 12.41 -8.81
CA LYS A 104 3.28 12.81 -9.15
C LYS A 104 2.25 12.29 -8.15
N MET A 105 2.40 11.03 -7.69
CA MET A 105 1.55 10.46 -6.63
C MET A 105 1.65 11.27 -5.34
N MET A 106 2.87 11.65 -4.95
CA MET A 106 3.09 12.44 -3.75
C MET A 106 2.53 13.86 -3.86
N GLU A 107 2.82 14.57 -4.96
CA GLU A 107 2.37 15.95 -5.18
C GLU A 107 0.85 16.08 -5.27
N SER A 108 0.17 15.06 -5.80
CA SER A 108 -1.29 15.00 -5.85
C SER A 108 -1.94 14.52 -4.55
N GLY A 109 -1.17 14.02 -3.58
CA GLY A 109 -1.68 13.37 -2.36
C GLY A 109 -2.33 12.00 -2.62
N GLN A 110 -2.22 11.46 -3.84
CA GLN A 110 -2.86 10.20 -4.25
C GLN A 110 -1.89 9.02 -4.13
N MET A 111 -1.38 8.78 -2.92
CA MET A 111 -0.45 7.68 -2.64
C MET A 111 -1.10 6.30 -2.81
N LEU A 112 -2.40 6.19 -2.51
CA LEU A 112 -3.22 5.02 -2.80
C LEU A 112 -3.90 5.25 -4.15
N SER A 113 -3.18 4.99 -5.22
CA SER A 113 -3.64 5.22 -6.59
C SER A 113 -4.47 4.06 -7.16
N PHE A 114 -4.34 2.88 -6.58
CA PHE A 114 -5.12 1.68 -6.90
C PHE A 114 -5.86 1.25 -5.64
N ILE A 115 -7.16 1.45 -5.64
CA ILE A 115 -8.05 1.08 -4.53
C ILE A 115 -8.87 -0.11 -5.00
N PRO A 116 -8.70 -1.30 -4.38
CA PRO A 116 -9.51 -2.46 -4.73
C PRO A 116 -10.99 -2.18 -4.53
N VAL A 117 -11.80 -2.55 -5.51
CA VAL A 117 -13.25 -2.36 -5.46
C VAL A 117 -13.88 -3.54 -4.75
N PRO A 118 -14.56 -3.34 -3.60
CA PRO A 118 -15.31 -4.40 -2.96
C PRO A 118 -16.51 -4.81 -3.80
N ASP A 119 -16.84 -6.09 -3.82
CA ASP A 119 -18.02 -6.57 -4.50
C ASP A 119 -19.30 -6.07 -3.81
N LEU A 120 -20.25 -5.58 -4.60
CA LEU A 120 -21.60 -5.27 -4.13
C LEU A 120 -22.46 -6.52 -4.17
N VAL A 121 -22.76 -7.08 -3.00
CA VAL A 121 -23.46 -8.35 -2.87
C VAL A 121 -24.88 -8.13 -2.37
N ILE A 122 -25.83 -8.85 -2.95
CA ILE A 122 -27.21 -8.89 -2.45
C ILE A 122 -27.23 -9.62 -1.09
N ASP A 123 -27.50 -8.87 -0.03
CA ASP A 123 -27.57 -9.43 1.33
C ASP A 123 -28.94 -10.02 1.63
N SER A 124 -30.01 -9.35 1.20
CA SER A 124 -31.37 -9.84 1.39
C SER A 124 -32.32 -9.28 0.32
N ILE A 125 -33.40 -10.01 0.07
CA ILE A 125 -34.46 -9.64 -0.87
C ILE A 125 -35.77 -9.68 -0.11
N LEU A 126 -36.54 -8.61 -0.21
CA LEU A 126 -37.86 -8.52 0.36
C LEU A 126 -38.87 -9.35 -0.46
N PRO A 127 -39.67 -10.22 0.17
CA PRO A 127 -40.68 -11.01 -0.57
C PRO A 127 -41.74 -10.11 -1.16
N ASN A 128 -42.29 -10.53 -2.31
CA ASN A 128 -43.34 -9.79 -3.05
C ASN A 128 -42.92 -8.40 -3.55
N MET A 129 -41.64 -8.16 -3.73
CA MET A 129 -41.08 -6.94 -4.29
C MET A 129 -40.48 -7.19 -5.67
N PRO A 130 -40.26 -6.14 -6.50
CA PRO A 130 -39.78 -6.29 -7.87
C PRO A 130 -38.51 -7.16 -8.00
N ALA A 131 -37.55 -7.01 -7.11
CA ALA A 131 -36.32 -7.82 -7.12
C ALA A 131 -36.57 -9.32 -6.93
N SER A 132 -37.57 -9.70 -6.11
CA SER A 132 -37.94 -11.10 -5.91
C SER A 132 -38.57 -11.73 -7.14
N PHE A 133 -39.39 -10.95 -7.86
CA PHE A 133 -40.04 -11.40 -9.10
C PHE A 133 -39.07 -11.50 -10.28
N ALA A 134 -38.05 -10.66 -10.31
CA ALA A 134 -37.00 -10.70 -11.32
C ALA A 134 -36.01 -11.87 -11.14
N GLY A 135 -36.14 -12.66 -10.07
CA GLY A 135 -35.30 -13.82 -9.83
C GLY A 135 -33.93 -13.51 -9.25
N LEU A 136 -33.75 -12.32 -8.68
CA LEU A 136 -32.55 -11.96 -7.92
C LEU A 136 -32.42 -12.88 -6.69
N GLN A 137 -31.21 -13.22 -6.28
CA GLN A 137 -30.95 -14.12 -5.17
C GLN A 137 -29.95 -13.51 -4.18
N LYS A 138 -30.05 -13.91 -2.92
CA LYS A 138 -29.04 -13.61 -1.93
C LYS A 138 -27.70 -14.18 -2.36
N GLY A 139 -26.64 -13.38 -2.31
CA GLY A 139 -25.30 -13.76 -2.71
C GLY A 139 -24.94 -13.41 -4.15
N ASP A 140 -25.90 -12.90 -4.95
CA ASP A 140 -25.60 -12.33 -6.26
C ASP A 140 -24.67 -11.14 -6.11
N ILE A 141 -23.65 -11.04 -6.96
CA ILE A 141 -22.74 -9.89 -7.03
C ILE A 141 -23.20 -9.00 -8.18
N ILE A 142 -23.44 -7.72 -7.90
CA ILE A 142 -23.82 -6.75 -8.93
C ILE A 142 -22.55 -6.35 -9.69
N SER A 143 -22.52 -6.62 -10.98
CA SER A 143 -21.44 -6.26 -11.91
C SER A 143 -21.73 -4.93 -12.62
N ARG A 144 -22.94 -4.79 -13.18
CA ARG A 144 -23.38 -3.57 -13.90
C ARG A 144 -24.79 -3.20 -13.54
N VAL A 145 -25.08 -1.89 -13.63
CA VAL A 145 -26.42 -1.33 -13.51
C VAL A 145 -26.66 -0.44 -14.73
N ASN A 146 -27.75 -0.72 -15.48
CA ASN A 146 -28.10 0.02 -16.70
C ASN A 146 -26.92 0.14 -17.69
N GLY A 147 -26.16 -0.95 -17.85
CA GLY A 147 -24.98 -1.02 -18.72
C GLY A 147 -23.71 -0.40 -18.14
N SER A 148 -23.80 0.36 -17.04
CA SER A 148 -22.64 0.99 -16.39
C SER A 148 -22.06 0.09 -15.31
N LYS A 149 -20.74 -0.10 -15.31
CA LYS A 149 -20.06 -0.82 -14.25
C LYS A 149 -20.09 -0.04 -12.94
N ILE A 150 -20.19 -0.78 -11.84
CA ILE A 150 -20.30 -0.22 -10.50
C ILE A 150 -19.00 -0.45 -9.74
N TYR A 151 -18.41 0.65 -9.24
CA TYR A 151 -17.18 0.66 -8.46
C TYR A 151 -17.42 1.13 -7.01
N GLY A 152 -18.65 0.98 -6.50
CA GLY A 152 -19.01 1.33 -5.14
C GLY A 152 -20.48 1.75 -5.00
N ASP A 153 -20.87 2.05 -3.76
CA ASP A 153 -22.25 2.40 -3.42
C ASP A 153 -22.73 3.66 -4.13
N ASP A 154 -21.87 4.68 -4.27
CA ASP A 154 -22.21 5.94 -4.93
C ASP A 154 -22.56 5.72 -6.41
N ASP A 155 -21.80 4.88 -7.11
CA ASP A 155 -22.06 4.56 -8.52
C ASP A 155 -23.38 3.81 -8.67
N PHE A 156 -23.68 2.90 -7.72
CA PHE A 156 -24.93 2.18 -7.69
C PHE A 156 -26.12 3.13 -7.48
N GLU A 157 -26.05 4.03 -6.49
CA GLU A 157 -27.11 5.00 -6.22
C GLU A 157 -27.33 5.96 -7.41
N ASN A 158 -26.27 6.42 -8.04
CA ASN A 158 -26.35 7.29 -9.22
C ASN A 158 -26.95 6.56 -10.43
N SER A 159 -26.64 5.27 -10.60
CA SER A 159 -27.13 4.47 -11.74
C SER A 159 -28.61 4.12 -11.65
N LYS A 160 -29.21 4.10 -10.46
CA LYS A 160 -30.67 3.89 -10.27
C LYS A 160 -31.52 4.98 -10.89
N SER A 161 -30.99 6.19 -11.03
CA SER A 161 -31.76 7.35 -11.51
C SER A 161 -31.85 7.45 -13.04
N VAL A 162 -31.17 6.60 -13.79
CA VAL A 162 -31.01 6.71 -15.23
C VAL A 162 -32.27 6.27 -15.99
N ASN A 163 -33.04 5.27 -15.48
CA ASN A 163 -34.29 4.80 -16.07
C ASN A 163 -35.42 4.82 -15.05
N ALA A 164 -36.57 5.36 -15.47
CA ALA A 164 -37.72 5.60 -14.58
C ALA A 164 -38.56 4.34 -14.30
N ASP A 165 -38.62 3.38 -15.22
CA ASP A 165 -39.60 2.28 -15.19
C ASP A 165 -38.98 0.91 -14.92
N TYR A 166 -37.67 0.75 -15.09
CA TYR A 166 -36.96 -0.51 -14.84
C TYR A 166 -35.47 -0.26 -14.57
N MET A 167 -34.83 -1.24 -13.98
CA MET A 167 -33.40 -1.29 -13.75
C MET A 167 -32.83 -2.58 -14.37
N GLU A 168 -31.86 -2.46 -15.23
CA GLU A 168 -31.11 -3.59 -15.77
C GLU A 168 -29.92 -3.88 -14.85
N LEU A 169 -29.80 -5.12 -14.40
CA LEU A 169 -28.70 -5.61 -13.62
C LEU A 169 -27.97 -6.71 -14.35
N GLU A 170 -26.67 -6.57 -14.52
CA GLU A 170 -25.78 -7.70 -14.78
C GLU A 170 -25.24 -8.19 -13.44
N ILE A 171 -25.48 -9.45 -13.13
CA ILE A 171 -25.04 -10.07 -11.88
C ILE A 171 -24.13 -11.25 -12.13
N LEU A 172 -23.19 -11.47 -11.22
CA LEU A 172 -22.36 -12.67 -11.18
C LEU A 172 -22.93 -13.63 -10.12
N ARG A 173 -23.34 -14.83 -10.56
CA ARG A 173 -23.87 -15.89 -9.72
C ARG A 173 -23.14 -17.19 -10.02
N GLY A 174 -22.46 -17.79 -9.03
CA GLY A 174 -21.75 -19.04 -9.23
C GLY A 174 -20.69 -19.03 -10.33
N GLY A 175 -20.07 -17.87 -10.60
CA GLY A 175 -19.05 -17.71 -11.65
C GLY A 175 -19.62 -17.42 -13.05
N SER A 176 -20.95 -17.32 -13.21
CA SER A 176 -21.62 -16.99 -14.48
C SER A 176 -22.33 -15.66 -14.41
N LEU A 177 -22.31 -14.90 -15.51
CA LEU A 177 -23.02 -13.64 -15.64
C LEU A 177 -24.48 -13.89 -16.05
N PHE A 178 -25.39 -13.12 -15.46
CA PHE A 178 -26.83 -13.12 -15.77
C PHE A 178 -27.33 -11.69 -15.89
N ASP A 179 -28.16 -11.46 -16.91
CA ASP A 179 -28.85 -10.20 -17.07
C ASP A 179 -30.27 -10.31 -16.49
N LEU A 180 -30.61 -9.38 -15.61
CA LEU A 180 -31.91 -9.30 -14.95
C LEU A 180 -32.51 -7.92 -15.20
N THR A 181 -33.79 -7.88 -15.57
CA THR A 181 -34.55 -6.62 -15.65
C THR A 181 -35.50 -6.56 -14.46
N ILE A 182 -35.35 -5.55 -13.62
CA ILE A 182 -36.18 -5.34 -12.44
C ILE A 182 -37.11 -4.15 -12.74
N PRO A 183 -38.40 -4.37 -12.94
CA PRO A 183 -39.38 -3.28 -13.05
C PRO A 183 -39.53 -2.61 -11.67
N PHE A 184 -39.57 -1.31 -11.61
CA PHE A 184 -39.85 -0.57 -10.38
C PHE A 184 -40.67 0.68 -10.67
N ASP A 185 -41.50 1.07 -9.71
CA ASP A 185 -42.25 2.31 -9.79
C ASP A 185 -41.30 3.49 -9.50
N SER A 186 -41.16 4.37 -10.47
CA SER A 186 -40.32 5.57 -10.36
C SER A 186 -40.75 6.50 -9.24
N SER A 187 -42.00 6.40 -8.76
CA SER A 187 -42.54 7.22 -7.66
C SER A 187 -41.98 6.82 -6.29
N GLU A 188 -41.74 5.54 -6.07
CA GLU A 188 -41.24 5.02 -4.78
C GLU A 188 -39.81 4.60 -4.78
N LYS A 189 -39.20 4.32 -5.96
CA LYS A 189 -37.82 3.81 -6.15
C LYS A 189 -37.46 2.61 -5.26
N ILE A 190 -38.44 1.84 -4.82
CA ILE A 190 -38.27 0.68 -3.97
C ILE A 190 -38.12 -0.56 -4.83
N VAL A 191 -36.92 -1.12 -4.86
CA VAL A 191 -36.60 -2.35 -5.61
C VAL A 191 -36.79 -3.61 -4.75
N GLY A 192 -36.74 -3.48 -3.44
CA GLY A 192 -36.90 -4.59 -2.49
C GLY A 192 -35.67 -5.46 -2.32
N MET A 193 -34.49 -4.89 -2.43
CA MET A 193 -33.23 -5.56 -2.17
C MET A 193 -32.35 -4.73 -1.21
N ASN A 194 -31.60 -5.41 -0.37
CA ASN A 194 -30.53 -4.81 0.42
C ASN A 194 -29.19 -5.28 -0.13
N ILE A 195 -28.27 -4.33 -0.29
CA ILE A 195 -26.93 -4.55 -0.80
C ILE A 195 -25.95 -4.31 0.33
N LYS A 196 -24.85 -5.03 0.32
CA LYS A 196 -23.69 -4.78 1.18
C LYS A 196 -22.40 -4.87 0.41
N ASN A 197 -21.42 -4.09 0.84
CA ASN A 197 -20.03 -4.26 0.41
C ASN A 197 -19.47 -5.55 1.01
N GLN A 198 -19.06 -6.48 0.16
CA GLN A 198 -18.35 -7.67 0.60
C GLN A 198 -16.87 -7.32 0.78
N MET A 199 -16.34 -7.56 1.97
CA MET A 199 -14.91 -7.39 2.21
C MET A 199 -14.11 -8.25 1.21
N ILE A 200 -13.04 -7.66 0.67
CA ILE A 200 -12.12 -8.36 -0.24
C ILE A 200 -11.54 -9.57 0.48
N LYS A 201 -11.61 -10.72 -0.15
CA LYS A 201 -11.04 -11.94 0.40
C LYS A 201 -9.52 -11.81 0.44
N LEU A 202 -8.95 -12.24 1.53
CA LEU A 202 -7.51 -12.31 1.70
C LEU A 202 -7.07 -13.77 1.55
N THR A 203 -6.04 -13.99 0.75
CA THR A 203 -5.42 -15.30 0.58
C THR A 203 -4.20 -15.39 1.48
N LYS A 204 -4.14 -16.42 2.32
CA LYS A 204 -2.99 -16.68 3.16
C LYS A 204 -2.02 -17.62 2.45
N LEU A 205 -0.80 -17.17 2.23
CA LEU A 205 0.31 -17.96 1.69
C LEU A 205 1.13 -18.49 2.87
N GLU A 206 1.22 -19.80 2.99
CA GLU A 206 2.01 -20.48 4.02
C GLU A 206 3.28 -21.05 3.41
N TYR A 207 4.40 -20.95 4.11
CA TYR A 207 5.72 -21.34 3.61
C TYR A 207 6.35 -22.40 4.49
N GLY A 208 6.96 -23.41 3.88
CA GLY A 208 7.84 -24.34 4.58
C GLY A 208 9.09 -23.66 5.13
N PHE A 209 9.82 -24.35 5.99
CA PHE A 209 11.01 -23.77 6.65
C PHE A 209 12.01 -23.17 5.64
N PHE A 210 12.39 -23.89 4.60
CA PHE A 210 13.35 -23.39 3.61
C PHE A 210 12.80 -22.27 2.74
N ASP A 211 11.53 -22.38 2.34
CA ASP A 211 10.86 -21.34 1.53
C ASP A 211 10.73 -20.05 2.32
N SER A 212 10.43 -20.15 3.62
CA SER A 212 10.31 -18.97 4.49
C SER A 212 11.63 -18.20 4.65
N LEU A 213 12.78 -18.87 4.55
CA LEU A 213 14.09 -18.21 4.56
C LEU A 213 14.26 -17.35 3.30
N ALA A 214 13.94 -17.90 2.13
CA ALA A 214 14.06 -17.19 0.86
C ALA A 214 13.05 -16.04 0.77
N VAL A 215 11.77 -16.32 1.03
CA VAL A 215 10.69 -15.32 0.98
C VAL A 215 10.87 -14.24 2.04
N GLY A 216 11.27 -14.61 3.26
CA GLY A 216 11.51 -13.65 4.34
C GLY A 216 12.71 -12.75 4.07
N PHE A 217 13.77 -13.29 3.45
CA PHE A 217 14.92 -12.49 3.02
C PHE A 217 14.52 -11.51 1.91
N ASP A 218 13.81 -11.97 0.89
CA ASP A 218 13.33 -11.14 -0.20
C ASP A 218 12.40 -10.02 0.33
N TYR A 219 11.47 -10.35 1.23
CA TYR A 219 10.59 -9.38 1.87
C TYR A 219 11.37 -8.33 2.67
N GLY A 220 12.37 -8.74 3.45
CA GLY A 220 13.26 -7.84 4.19
C GLY A 220 14.07 -6.93 3.26
N TYR A 221 14.60 -7.48 2.16
CA TYR A 221 15.33 -6.72 1.15
C TYR A 221 14.45 -5.63 0.52
N TRP A 222 13.24 -5.98 0.07
CA TRP A 222 12.33 -5.00 -0.53
C TRP A 222 11.82 -3.99 0.50
N THR A 223 11.63 -4.38 1.75
CA THR A 223 11.30 -3.44 2.84
C THR A 223 12.41 -2.40 3.04
N LEU A 224 13.66 -2.84 3.08
CA LEU A 224 14.81 -1.94 3.16
C LEU A 224 14.90 -1.04 1.92
N TYR A 225 14.80 -1.62 0.72
CA TYR A 225 14.86 -0.87 -0.54
C TYR A 225 13.77 0.20 -0.61
N ASP A 226 12.52 -0.17 -0.32
CA ASP A 226 11.38 0.74 -0.34
C ASP A 226 11.55 1.87 0.68
N TYR A 227 12.06 1.56 1.88
CA TYR A 227 12.35 2.56 2.91
C TYR A 227 13.45 3.54 2.46
N VAL A 228 14.57 3.03 1.95
CA VAL A 228 15.67 3.86 1.43
C VAL A 228 15.20 4.74 0.27
N SER A 229 14.42 4.16 -0.64
CA SER A 229 13.90 4.88 -1.81
C SER A 229 12.98 6.05 -1.46
N GLN A 230 12.29 5.98 -0.31
CA GLN A 230 11.44 7.07 0.18
C GLN A 230 12.24 8.30 0.63
N PHE A 231 13.52 8.15 0.98
CA PHE A 231 14.36 9.28 1.39
C PHE A 231 14.48 10.37 0.34
N LYS A 232 14.39 10.04 -0.95
CA LYS A 232 14.38 11.04 -2.03
C LYS A 232 13.25 12.08 -1.87
N TYR A 233 12.15 11.71 -1.22
CA TYR A 233 11.00 12.57 -1.02
C TYR A 233 11.10 13.47 0.22
N VAL A 234 11.93 13.12 1.19
CA VAL A 234 12.10 13.90 2.43
C VAL A 234 12.50 15.35 2.15
N PHE A 235 13.26 15.58 1.08
CA PHE A 235 13.71 16.90 0.66
C PHE A 235 12.70 17.64 -0.22
N THR A 236 11.52 17.06 -0.48
CA THR A 236 10.42 17.74 -1.16
C THR A 236 9.48 18.39 -0.15
N LYS A 237 8.76 19.46 -0.57
CA LYS A 237 7.78 20.12 0.28
C LYS A 237 6.69 19.17 0.80
N ALA A 238 6.17 18.31 -0.09
CA ALA A 238 5.14 17.33 0.25
C ALA A 238 5.68 16.25 1.21
N GLY A 239 6.88 15.73 1.00
CA GLY A 239 7.48 14.71 1.87
C GLY A 239 7.87 15.27 3.23
N ALA A 240 8.42 16.48 3.28
CA ALA A 240 8.74 17.13 4.56
C ALA A 240 7.51 17.31 5.46
N SER A 241 6.34 17.63 4.89
CA SER A 241 5.08 17.76 5.65
C SER A 241 4.51 16.43 6.16
N GLN A 242 5.03 15.30 5.67
CA GLN A 242 4.61 13.94 6.09
C GLN A 242 5.60 13.27 7.06
N LEU A 243 6.67 13.97 7.44
CA LEU A 243 7.60 13.46 8.45
C LEU A 243 6.87 13.34 9.80
N GLY A 244 6.76 12.09 10.27
CA GLY A 244 6.15 11.78 11.56
C GLY A 244 7.19 11.72 12.68
N GLY A 245 6.77 12.09 13.89
CA GLY A 245 7.53 11.94 15.11
C GLY A 245 7.16 10.68 15.89
N PHE A 246 7.33 10.70 17.20
CA PHE A 246 7.01 9.55 18.08
C PHE A 246 5.53 9.17 18.08
N GLY A 247 4.62 10.13 17.92
CA GLY A 247 3.19 9.85 17.82
C GLY A 247 2.86 9.01 16.59
N THR A 248 3.47 9.32 15.44
CA THR A 248 3.33 8.54 14.21
C THR A 248 3.94 7.15 14.36
N ILE A 249 5.13 7.01 14.97
CA ILE A 249 5.75 5.71 15.26
C ILE A 249 4.85 4.87 16.17
N GLY A 250 4.26 5.50 17.20
CA GLY A 250 3.33 4.81 18.10
C GLY A 250 2.10 4.23 17.40
N LYS A 251 1.61 4.88 16.34
CA LYS A 251 0.46 4.40 15.54
C LYS A 251 0.78 3.18 14.66
N ILE A 252 2.06 2.84 14.47
CA ILE A 252 2.45 1.62 13.74
C ILE A 252 2.10 0.37 14.57
N PHE A 253 2.11 0.49 15.90
CA PHE A 253 1.73 -0.61 16.78
C PHE A 253 0.20 -0.76 16.83
N PRO A 254 -0.31 -2.02 16.85
CA PRO A 254 -1.75 -2.25 16.91
C PRO A 254 -2.34 -1.79 18.26
N ALA A 255 -3.59 -1.35 18.24
CA ALA A 255 -4.31 -0.94 19.45
C ALA A 255 -4.57 -2.07 20.43
N SER A 256 -4.64 -3.32 19.95
CA SER A 256 -4.70 -4.55 20.74
C SER A 256 -3.46 -5.39 20.52
N TRP A 257 -3.09 -6.22 21.51
CA TRP A 257 -1.91 -7.06 21.39
C TRP A 257 -2.07 -8.08 20.26
N ASP A 258 -1.15 -8.04 19.31
CA ASP A 258 -1.05 -8.95 18.17
C ASP A 258 0.43 -9.34 17.99
N TRP A 259 0.73 -10.62 18.14
CA TRP A 259 2.10 -11.12 18.07
C TRP A 259 2.72 -10.98 16.68
N GLN A 260 1.96 -11.20 15.61
CA GLN A 260 2.46 -11.06 14.25
C GLN A 260 2.84 -9.61 13.98
N ARG A 261 1.93 -8.67 14.25
CA ARG A 261 2.18 -7.25 14.05
C ARG A 261 3.29 -6.70 14.95
N PHE A 262 3.40 -7.21 16.18
CA PHE A 262 4.51 -6.85 17.07
C PHE A 262 5.86 -7.21 16.43
N TRP A 263 6.00 -8.42 15.89
CA TRP A 263 7.25 -8.86 15.27
C TRP A 263 7.49 -8.17 13.92
N GLU A 264 6.46 -7.92 13.11
CA GLU A 264 6.55 -7.14 11.88
C GLU A 264 7.08 -5.72 12.16
N THR A 265 6.51 -5.03 13.15
CA THR A 265 6.95 -3.70 13.56
C THR A 265 8.37 -3.73 14.12
N THR A 266 8.72 -4.74 14.91
CA THR A 266 10.08 -4.91 15.45
C THR A 266 11.10 -5.13 14.34
N ALA A 267 10.78 -5.97 13.34
CA ALA A 267 11.64 -6.20 12.18
C ALA A 267 11.83 -4.91 11.37
N LEU A 268 10.74 -4.19 11.10
CA LEU A 268 10.77 -2.90 10.40
C LEU A 268 11.64 -1.89 11.14
N LEU A 269 11.43 -1.69 12.44
CA LEU A 269 12.22 -0.76 13.24
C LEU A 269 13.70 -1.15 13.29
N SER A 270 14.00 -2.45 13.35
CA SER A 270 15.39 -2.93 13.31
C SER A 270 16.10 -2.56 12.01
N ILE A 271 15.43 -2.74 10.87
CA ILE A 271 15.96 -2.32 9.54
C ILE A 271 16.09 -0.80 9.46
N ILE A 272 15.10 -0.04 9.92
CA ILE A 272 15.13 1.43 9.94
C ILE A 272 16.32 1.92 10.78
N LEU A 273 16.51 1.39 11.99
CA LEU A 273 17.62 1.75 12.86
C LEU A 273 18.98 1.40 12.25
N ALA A 274 19.10 0.25 11.59
CA ALA A 274 20.31 -0.13 10.89
C ALA A 274 20.64 0.89 9.79
N PHE A 275 19.67 1.23 8.94
CA PHE A 275 19.85 2.19 7.86
C PHE A 275 20.15 3.60 8.39
N MET A 276 19.38 4.09 9.35
CA MET A 276 19.58 5.42 9.93
C MET A 276 20.95 5.58 10.55
N ASN A 277 21.43 4.55 11.28
CA ASN A 277 22.75 4.56 11.87
C ASN A 277 23.89 4.45 10.83
N LEU A 278 23.59 3.99 9.61
CA LEU A 278 24.56 3.96 8.50
C LEU A 278 24.70 5.31 7.79
N LEU A 279 23.75 6.24 7.97
CA LEU A 279 23.81 7.55 7.32
C LEU A 279 25.07 8.32 7.75
N PRO A 280 25.71 9.07 6.82
CA PRO A 280 26.94 9.82 7.09
C PRO A 280 26.68 11.10 7.89
N ILE A 281 25.92 10.99 8.98
CA ILE A 281 25.61 12.10 9.89
C ILE A 281 26.55 12.01 11.10
N PRO A 282 27.37 13.01 11.34
CA PRO A 282 28.45 12.93 12.34
C PRO A 282 28.04 12.71 13.81
N ALA A 283 26.77 12.70 14.13
CA ALA A 283 26.23 12.34 15.44
C ALA A 283 25.73 10.89 15.53
N LEU A 284 25.76 10.15 14.40
CA LEU A 284 25.41 8.73 14.31
C LEU A 284 26.65 7.90 14.05
N ASP A 285 26.54 6.57 14.20
CA ASP A 285 27.62 5.63 13.97
C ASP A 285 28.24 5.76 12.57
N GLY A 286 27.39 5.97 11.53
CA GLY A 286 27.82 6.18 10.16
C GLY A 286 28.73 7.40 9.97
N GLY A 287 28.52 8.47 10.73
CA GLY A 287 29.40 9.63 10.72
C GLY A 287 30.79 9.29 11.28
N HIS A 288 30.86 8.51 12.34
CA HIS A 288 32.13 8.02 12.87
C HIS A 288 32.82 7.04 11.90
N VAL A 289 32.06 6.21 11.21
CA VAL A 289 32.56 5.36 10.10
C VAL A 289 33.23 6.22 9.03
N MET A 290 32.64 7.36 8.67
CA MET A 290 33.23 8.28 7.67
C MET A 290 34.57 8.86 8.15
N PHE A 291 34.71 9.19 9.44
CA PHE A 291 36.01 9.66 9.98
C PHE A 291 37.06 8.58 9.93
N VAL A 292 36.71 7.34 10.28
CA VAL A 292 37.65 6.19 10.19
C VAL A 292 38.01 5.88 8.74
N LEU A 293 37.06 5.93 7.80
CA LEU A 293 37.35 5.76 6.37
C LEU A 293 38.26 6.85 5.83
N TYR A 294 38.05 8.10 6.24
CA TYR A 294 38.97 9.19 5.91
C TYR A 294 40.41 8.93 6.41
N GLU A 295 40.52 8.50 7.66
CA GLU A 295 41.83 8.15 8.24
C GLU A 295 42.51 7.01 7.47
N MET A 296 41.77 5.96 7.12
CA MET A 296 42.30 4.82 6.36
C MET A 296 42.74 5.22 4.93
N LEU A 297 42.04 6.11 4.28
CA LEU A 297 42.36 6.53 2.89
C LEU A 297 43.45 7.59 2.85
N SER A 298 43.43 8.56 3.78
CA SER A 298 44.34 9.69 3.78
C SER A 298 45.64 9.43 4.57
N GLY A 299 45.67 8.36 5.39
CA GLY A 299 46.74 8.07 6.33
C GLY A 299 46.85 9.10 7.46
N ARG A 300 45.89 9.98 7.65
CA ARG A 300 45.89 11.04 8.67
C ARG A 300 44.56 11.10 9.39
N LYS A 301 44.60 11.09 10.72
CA LYS A 301 43.42 11.29 11.56
C LYS A 301 42.85 12.71 11.37
N PRO A 302 41.53 12.90 11.23
CA PRO A 302 40.90 14.21 11.28
C PRO A 302 41.26 14.91 12.60
N SER A 303 41.35 16.24 12.60
CA SER A 303 41.65 16.97 13.86
C SER A 303 40.51 16.81 14.87
N ASP A 304 40.84 16.73 16.15
CA ASP A 304 39.82 16.56 17.20
C ASP A 304 38.81 17.72 17.21
N LYS A 305 39.24 18.94 16.91
CA LYS A 305 38.34 20.10 16.76
C LYS A 305 37.37 19.93 15.60
N PHE A 306 37.83 19.40 14.46
CA PHE A 306 36.94 19.15 13.31
C PHE A 306 35.89 18.10 13.66
N MET A 307 36.28 17.01 14.30
CA MET A 307 35.36 15.94 14.72
C MET A 307 34.33 16.48 15.74
N GLU A 308 34.75 17.31 16.69
CA GLU A 308 33.88 17.94 17.68
C GLU A 308 32.85 18.86 17.02
N TYR A 309 33.30 19.77 16.14
CA TYR A 309 32.36 20.66 15.41
C TYR A 309 31.41 19.88 14.49
N ALA A 310 31.90 18.89 13.75
CA ALA A 310 31.08 18.10 12.87
C ALA A 310 30.01 17.32 13.66
N THR A 311 30.40 16.69 14.78
CA THR A 311 29.47 15.97 15.65
C THR A 311 28.48 16.94 16.30
N GLY A 312 28.89 18.12 16.72
CA GLY A 312 28.01 19.17 17.22
C GLY A 312 26.97 19.60 16.20
N ILE A 313 27.37 19.87 14.96
CA ILE A 313 26.45 20.23 13.87
C ILE A 313 25.46 19.08 13.60
N GLY A 314 25.94 17.82 13.51
CA GLY A 314 25.09 16.66 13.33
C GLY A 314 24.06 16.50 14.45
N PHE A 315 24.47 16.71 15.69
CA PHE A 315 23.58 16.68 16.85
C PHE A 315 22.49 17.76 16.80
N PHE A 316 22.84 19.00 16.47
CA PHE A 316 21.86 20.08 16.32
C PHE A 316 20.89 19.81 15.17
N LEU A 317 21.36 19.24 14.05
CA LEU A 317 20.51 18.84 12.92
C LEU A 317 19.51 17.76 13.36
N LEU A 318 19.94 16.76 14.12
CA LEU A 318 19.06 15.71 14.63
C LEU A 318 18.03 16.27 15.62
N ILE A 319 18.43 17.19 16.52
CA ILE A 319 17.47 17.87 17.42
C ILE A 319 16.47 18.68 16.62
N ALA A 320 16.90 19.45 15.62
CA ALA A 320 16.00 20.25 14.79
C ALA A 320 14.99 19.37 14.06
N LEU A 321 15.45 18.25 13.46
CA LEU A 321 14.59 17.27 12.80
C LEU A 321 13.59 16.63 13.79
N PHE A 322 14.06 16.26 14.97
CA PHE A 322 13.25 15.71 16.04
C PHE A 322 12.13 16.68 16.48
N LEU A 323 12.47 17.94 16.72
CA LEU A 323 11.50 18.96 17.09
C LEU A 323 10.52 19.24 15.96
N TYR A 324 10.99 19.27 14.72
CA TYR A 324 10.13 19.43 13.54
C TYR A 324 9.12 18.28 13.41
N ALA A 325 9.59 17.02 13.44
CA ALA A 325 8.75 15.85 13.27
C ALA A 325 7.69 15.72 14.38
N ASN A 326 8.07 15.93 15.65
CA ASN A 326 7.12 15.92 16.76
C ASN A 326 6.16 17.14 16.73
N GLY A 327 6.63 18.29 16.26
CA GLY A 327 5.78 19.46 16.03
C GLY A 327 4.71 19.18 14.96
N MET A 328 5.09 18.48 13.87
CA MET A 328 4.14 18.06 12.84
C MET A 328 3.11 17.06 13.38
N ASP A 329 3.50 16.10 14.22
CA ASP A 329 2.55 15.20 14.87
C ASP A 329 1.47 15.94 15.66
N VAL A 330 1.85 17.00 16.40
CA VAL A 330 0.90 17.83 17.15
C VAL A 330 -0.02 18.60 16.20
N ILE A 331 0.52 19.20 15.14
CA ILE A 331 -0.29 19.93 14.15
C ILE A 331 -1.29 19.00 13.48
N LEU A 332 -0.84 17.81 13.00
CA LEU A 332 -1.71 16.84 12.36
C LEU A 332 -2.78 16.30 13.31
N SER A 333 -2.47 16.12 14.59
CA SER A 333 -3.47 15.70 15.58
C SER A 333 -4.54 16.77 15.85
N LEU A 334 -4.20 18.06 15.75
CA LEU A 334 -5.14 19.17 15.93
C LEU A 334 -6.03 19.41 14.70
N ILE A 335 -5.55 19.09 13.50
CA ILE A 335 -6.32 19.25 12.25
C ILE A 335 -7.35 18.11 12.08
N HIS A 336 -7.12 16.94 12.69
CA HIS A 336 -8.00 15.78 12.62
C HIS A 336 -8.99 15.66 13.81
N ILE A 337 -9.07 16.69 14.68
CA ILE A 337 -10.14 16.86 15.66
C ILE A 337 -11.19 17.81 15.09
#